data_3b2d5770f4885a45eb8c4ae16692f02b
#
_entry.id   3b2d5770f4885a45eb8c4ae16692f02b
#
_cell.length_a   1.000
_cell.length_b   1.000
_cell.length_c   1.000
_cell.angle_alpha   90.00
_cell.angle_beta   90.00
_cell.angle_gamma   90.00
#
_symmetry.space_group_name_H-M   'P 1'
#
loop_
_entity.id
_entity.type
_entity.pdbx_description
1 polymer ?
#
loop_
_entity_poly.entity_id
_entity_poly.type
_entity_poly.pdbx_seq_one_letter_code
_entity_poly.pdbx_strand_id
1 'polypeptide(L)'
;SGRAALLGFTMPVWSAMLSVLILGERLTARRLAGLALGLGGIVALMGGSISGFLQAPAGVICMLLAAWSWALGIVLFKRLHVSMPTTALTGWTMLLGGLPLLIAAVPLETGRLVMPSFWPAAGMVYNTVIAFMFCYWAWNRIVLMVPVAVSSLSSLATPLIGVVSGMVILGEPLGWQEIFAAALILGAVATVSVRR
;
A
#
# COMPACT_ATOMS: atom_id res chain seq x y z
N SER A 1 -10.79 -0.08 -12.30
CA SER A 1 -9.53 -0.48 -11.63
C SER A 1 -9.20 0.38 -10.40
N GLY A 2 -9.44 1.69 -10.42
CA GLY A 2 -9.15 2.59 -9.28
C GLY A 2 -9.89 2.24 -7.99
N ARG A 3 -11.12 1.73 -8.08
CA ARG A 3 -11.92 1.34 -6.92
C ARG A 3 -11.32 0.17 -6.14
N ALA A 4 -10.76 -0.82 -6.82
CA ALA A 4 -10.10 -1.96 -6.17
C ALA A 4 -8.84 -1.51 -5.40
N ALA A 5 -8.06 -0.58 -5.96
CA ALA A 5 -6.88 -0.03 -5.30
C ALA A 5 -7.24 0.65 -3.95
N LEU A 6 -8.41 1.30 -3.87
CA LEU A 6 -8.87 1.96 -2.64
C LEU A 6 -9.10 0.99 -1.48
N LEU A 7 -9.54 -0.25 -1.76
CA LEU A 7 -9.64 -1.30 -0.73
C LEU A 7 -8.28 -1.69 -0.17
N GLY A 8 -7.22 -1.62 -0.98
CA GLY A 8 -5.86 -1.82 -0.51
C GLY A 8 -5.43 -0.82 0.57
N PHE A 9 -5.94 0.41 0.50
CA PHE A 9 -5.66 1.45 1.49
C PHE A 9 -6.41 1.26 2.84
N THR A 10 -7.16 0.18 3.02
CA THR A 10 -7.62 -0.25 4.36
C THR A 10 -6.48 -0.87 5.18
N MET A 11 -5.32 -1.15 4.57
CA MET A 11 -4.13 -1.70 5.22
C MET A 11 -3.75 -1.01 6.55
N PRO A 12 -3.80 0.33 6.71
CA PRO A 12 -3.47 0.98 7.98
C PRO A 12 -4.35 0.55 9.15
N VAL A 13 -5.61 0.20 8.89
CA VAL A 13 -6.53 -0.31 9.93
C VAL A 13 -6.07 -1.67 10.40
N TRP A 14 -5.80 -2.57 9.45
CA TRP A 14 -5.32 -3.92 9.73
C TRP A 14 -3.96 -3.89 10.43
N SER A 15 -3.04 -3.02 9.97
CA SER A 15 -1.71 -2.90 10.59
C SER A 15 -1.78 -2.32 12.01
N ALA A 16 -2.67 -1.37 12.28
CA ALA A 16 -2.90 -0.84 13.61
C ALA A 16 -3.44 -1.91 14.56
N MET A 17 -4.44 -2.68 14.11
CA MET A 17 -5.01 -3.78 14.90
C MET A 17 -3.96 -4.87 15.18
N LEU A 18 -3.24 -5.32 14.15
CA LEU A 18 -2.21 -6.36 14.29
C LEU A 18 -1.01 -5.89 15.12
N SER A 19 -0.64 -4.60 15.04
CA SER A 19 0.46 -4.06 15.86
C SER A 19 0.14 -4.07 17.35
N VAL A 20 -1.12 -3.81 17.73
CA VAL A 20 -1.56 -3.94 19.11
C VAL A 20 -1.52 -5.39 19.57
N LEU A 21 -2.07 -6.31 18.76
CA LEU A 21 -2.20 -7.72 19.12
C LEU A 21 -0.83 -8.45 19.16
N ILE A 22 0.06 -8.13 18.21
CA ILE A 22 1.31 -8.89 18.02
C ILE A 22 2.51 -8.19 18.64
N LEU A 23 2.59 -6.86 18.55
CA LEU A 23 3.72 -6.08 19.05
C LEU A 23 3.45 -5.41 20.40
N GLY A 24 2.19 -5.41 20.89
CA GLY A 24 1.82 -4.71 22.10
C GLY A 24 1.87 -3.18 21.96
N GLU A 25 1.85 -2.63 20.73
CA GLU A 25 1.86 -1.18 20.51
C GLU A 25 0.56 -0.56 21.03
N ARG A 26 0.66 0.55 21.77
CA ARG A 26 -0.51 1.24 22.30
C ARG A 26 -1.20 2.08 21.22
N LEU A 27 -2.51 1.89 21.04
CA LEU A 27 -3.34 2.80 20.25
C LEU A 27 -3.58 4.08 21.06
N THR A 28 -2.91 5.14 20.69
CA THR A 28 -3.16 6.46 21.25
C THR A 28 -4.35 7.12 20.53
N ALA A 29 -5.06 8.04 21.21
CA ALA A 29 -6.15 8.81 20.61
C ALA A 29 -5.69 9.53 19.31
N ARG A 30 -4.44 9.96 19.27
CA ARG A 30 -3.82 10.57 18.09
C ARG A 30 -3.73 9.59 16.91
N ARG A 31 -3.34 8.33 17.14
CA ARG A 31 -3.28 7.30 16.10
C ARG A 31 -4.68 6.95 15.59
N LEU A 32 -5.68 6.88 16.47
CA LEU A 32 -7.07 6.68 16.08
C LEU A 32 -7.62 7.85 15.25
N ALA A 33 -7.31 9.08 15.64
CA ALA A 33 -7.66 10.26 14.86
C ALA A 33 -7.01 10.23 13.46
N GLY A 34 -5.73 9.87 13.37
CA GLY A 34 -5.04 9.69 12.09
C GLY A 34 -5.69 8.62 11.21
N LEU A 35 -6.07 7.48 11.79
CA LEU A 35 -6.80 6.43 11.06
C LEU A 35 -8.17 6.93 10.56
N ALA A 36 -8.94 7.60 11.41
CA ALA A 36 -10.25 8.14 11.04
C ALA A 36 -10.15 9.17 9.90
N LEU A 37 -9.19 10.10 10.01
CA LEU A 37 -8.92 11.09 8.97
C LEU A 37 -8.47 10.43 7.66
N GLY A 38 -7.57 9.46 7.73
CA GLY A 38 -7.05 8.75 6.56
C GLY A 38 -8.13 7.97 5.83
N LEU A 39 -8.94 7.21 6.57
CA LEU A 39 -10.09 6.49 6.00
C LEU A 39 -11.14 7.45 5.44
N GLY A 40 -11.42 8.55 6.13
CA GLY A 40 -12.32 9.60 5.65
C GLY A 40 -11.85 10.19 4.31
N GLY A 41 -10.53 10.44 4.18
CA GLY A 41 -9.93 10.90 2.94
C GLY A 41 -10.07 9.91 1.78
N ILE A 42 -9.88 8.60 2.05
CA ILE A 42 -10.07 7.55 1.04
C ILE A 42 -11.55 7.47 0.62
N VAL A 43 -12.47 7.51 1.58
CA VAL A 43 -13.92 7.50 1.28
C VAL A 43 -14.32 8.72 0.45
N ALA A 44 -13.75 9.90 0.76
CA ALA A 44 -13.97 11.12 -0.03
C ALA A 44 -13.48 10.94 -1.49
N LEU A 45 -12.29 10.35 -1.71
CA LEU A 45 -11.78 10.04 -3.06
C LEU A 45 -12.66 9.04 -3.81
N MET A 46 -13.37 8.17 -3.10
CA MET A 46 -14.28 7.20 -3.74
C MET A 46 -15.52 7.87 -4.36
N GLY A 47 -15.84 9.12 -4.01
CA GLY A 47 -16.95 9.85 -4.60
C GLY A 47 -18.32 9.19 -4.39
N GLY A 48 -18.52 8.44 -3.31
CA GLY A 48 -19.80 7.77 -2.99
C GLY A 48 -20.17 6.57 -3.88
N SER A 49 -19.29 6.13 -4.76
CA SER A 49 -19.56 5.00 -5.70
C SER A 49 -19.44 3.62 -5.02
N ILE A 50 -20.16 3.40 -3.92
CA ILE A 50 -20.17 2.13 -3.17
C ILE A 50 -20.85 1.00 -3.95
N SER A 51 -21.82 1.33 -4.82
CA SER A 51 -22.57 0.34 -5.61
C SER A 51 -21.69 -0.57 -6.49
N GLY A 52 -20.53 -0.08 -6.94
CA GLY A 52 -19.61 -0.88 -7.75
C GLY A 52 -18.92 -2.02 -7.00
N PHE A 53 -18.86 -1.99 -5.67
CA PHE A 53 -18.29 -3.08 -4.86
C PHE A 53 -19.21 -4.29 -4.76
N LEU A 54 -20.53 -4.07 -4.81
CA LEU A 54 -21.51 -5.14 -4.74
C LEU A 54 -21.56 -5.98 -6.03
N GLN A 55 -21.03 -5.46 -7.15
CA GLN A 55 -21.00 -6.17 -8.44
C GLN A 55 -19.86 -7.18 -8.57
N ALA A 56 -18.84 -7.12 -7.72
CA ALA A 56 -17.69 -8.03 -7.77
C ALA A 56 -17.24 -8.45 -6.36
N PRO A 57 -18.06 -9.20 -5.60
CA PRO A 57 -17.77 -9.52 -4.19
C PRO A 57 -16.49 -10.34 -4.03
N ALA A 58 -16.18 -11.25 -4.94
CA ALA A 58 -14.94 -12.02 -4.91
C ALA A 58 -13.69 -11.10 -5.01
N GLY A 59 -13.73 -10.10 -5.88
CA GLY A 59 -12.66 -9.11 -6.01
C GLY A 59 -12.47 -8.27 -4.74
N VAL A 60 -13.57 -7.90 -4.08
CA VAL A 60 -13.53 -7.18 -2.79
C VAL A 60 -12.85 -8.03 -1.73
N ILE A 61 -13.24 -9.30 -1.60
CA ILE A 61 -12.64 -10.23 -0.62
C ILE A 61 -11.15 -10.40 -0.90
N CYS A 62 -10.75 -10.63 -2.16
CA CYS A 62 -9.34 -10.77 -2.52
C CYS A 62 -8.52 -9.51 -2.17
N MET A 63 -9.06 -8.30 -2.41
CA MET A 63 -8.37 -7.05 -2.08
C MET A 63 -8.25 -6.83 -0.58
N LEU A 64 -9.28 -7.17 0.20
CA LEU A 64 -9.22 -7.08 1.66
C LEU A 64 -8.22 -8.09 2.24
N LEU A 65 -8.19 -9.32 1.71
CA LEU A 65 -7.19 -10.32 2.09
C LEU A 65 -5.77 -9.88 1.74
N ALA A 66 -5.59 -9.25 0.58
CA ALA A 66 -4.30 -8.68 0.18
C ALA A 66 -3.86 -7.55 1.15
N ALA A 67 -4.77 -6.63 1.50
CA ALA A 67 -4.49 -5.55 2.46
C ALA A 67 -4.16 -6.11 3.85
N TRP A 68 -4.88 -7.12 4.30
CA TRP A 68 -4.62 -7.81 5.57
C TRP A 68 -3.27 -8.54 5.56
N SER A 69 -2.96 -9.29 4.49
CA SER A 69 -1.69 -10.00 4.33
C SER A 69 -0.51 -9.05 4.31
N TRP A 70 -0.64 -7.92 3.63
CA TRP A 70 0.39 -6.89 3.62
C TRP A 70 0.62 -6.30 5.02
N ALA A 71 -0.45 -5.96 5.75
CA ALA A 71 -0.39 -5.48 7.12
C ALA A 71 0.28 -6.50 8.06
N LEU A 72 -0.09 -7.77 7.93
CA LEU A 72 0.53 -8.86 8.67
C LEU A 72 2.03 -8.97 8.35
N GLY A 73 2.40 -8.88 7.09
CA GLY A 73 3.79 -8.88 6.65
C GLY A 73 4.62 -7.79 7.32
N ILE A 74 4.13 -6.54 7.36
CA ILE A 74 4.79 -5.42 8.04
C ILE A 74 5.01 -5.71 9.53
N VAL A 75 3.98 -6.22 10.21
CA VAL A 75 4.03 -6.49 11.65
C VAL A 75 4.98 -7.64 11.96
N LEU A 76 4.93 -8.73 11.19
CA LEU A 76 5.84 -9.87 11.34
C LEU A 76 7.28 -9.49 11.02
N PHE A 77 7.52 -8.70 9.97
CA PHE A 77 8.83 -8.21 9.61
C PHE A 77 9.50 -7.47 10.76
N LYS A 78 8.71 -6.68 11.51
CA LYS A 78 9.17 -5.97 12.69
C LYS A 78 9.35 -6.88 13.92
N ARG A 79 8.46 -7.88 14.10
CA ARG A 79 8.52 -8.78 15.25
C ARG A 79 9.69 -9.74 15.20
N LEU A 80 10.00 -10.27 14.01
CA LEU A 80 10.93 -11.39 13.87
C LEU A 80 12.40 -11.03 14.11
N HIS A 81 12.76 -9.73 14.21
CA HIS A 81 14.12 -9.26 14.53
C HIS A 81 15.22 -10.09 13.84
N VAL A 82 15.08 -10.31 12.54
CA VAL A 82 16.02 -11.16 11.80
C VAL A 82 17.38 -10.48 11.73
N SER A 83 18.43 -11.15 12.20
CA SER A 83 19.81 -10.64 12.25
C SER A 83 20.50 -10.71 10.89
N MET A 84 19.88 -10.17 9.84
CA MET A 84 20.50 -10.07 8.51
C MET A 84 20.32 -8.67 7.92
N PRO A 85 21.18 -8.26 6.97
CA PRO A 85 21.06 -6.96 6.30
C PRO A 85 19.68 -6.80 5.64
N THR A 86 19.11 -5.59 5.69
CA THR A 86 17.79 -5.29 5.09
C THR A 86 17.73 -5.66 3.61
N THR A 87 18.85 -5.54 2.90
CA THR A 87 18.98 -5.95 1.49
C THR A 87 18.74 -7.44 1.30
N ALA A 88 19.40 -8.28 2.09
CA ALA A 88 19.22 -9.73 2.05
C ALA A 88 17.82 -10.14 2.45
N LEU A 89 17.29 -9.54 3.53
CA LEU A 89 15.93 -9.81 4.00
C LEU A 89 14.88 -9.41 2.94
N THR A 90 15.06 -8.27 2.27
CA THR A 90 14.19 -7.84 1.16
C THR A 90 14.28 -8.83 0.00
N GLY A 91 15.49 -9.23 -0.40
CA GLY A 91 15.67 -10.19 -1.48
C GLY A 91 14.99 -11.53 -1.20
N TRP A 92 15.17 -12.09 0.01
CA TRP A 92 14.52 -13.32 0.41
C TRP A 92 12.99 -13.22 0.48
N THR A 93 12.44 -12.12 1.01
CA THR A 93 10.99 -11.93 1.06
C THR A 93 10.38 -11.82 -0.33
N MET A 94 11.07 -11.15 -1.27
CA MET A 94 10.62 -11.05 -2.66
C MET A 94 10.72 -12.40 -3.39
N LEU A 95 11.81 -13.13 -3.19
CA LEU A 95 12.02 -14.44 -3.80
C LEU A 95 10.96 -15.44 -3.33
N LEU A 96 10.81 -15.58 -2.01
CA LEU A 96 9.86 -16.51 -1.41
C LEU A 96 8.40 -16.13 -1.68
N GLY A 97 8.08 -14.83 -1.72
CA GLY A 97 6.75 -14.35 -2.06
C GLY A 97 6.44 -14.42 -3.56
N GLY A 98 7.44 -14.21 -4.41
CA GLY A 98 7.28 -14.27 -5.87
C GLY A 98 7.26 -15.69 -6.44
N LEU A 99 7.96 -16.64 -5.81
CA LEU A 99 8.05 -18.00 -6.28
C LEU A 99 6.69 -18.71 -6.43
N PRO A 100 5.76 -18.66 -5.46
CA PRO A 100 4.42 -19.23 -5.63
C PRO A 100 3.64 -18.60 -6.78
N LEU A 101 3.79 -17.29 -6.98
CA LEU A 101 3.15 -16.58 -8.10
C LEU A 101 3.72 -17.04 -9.44
N LEU A 102 5.03 -17.20 -9.53
CA LEU A 102 5.68 -17.72 -10.74
C LEU A 102 5.23 -19.15 -11.05
N ILE A 103 5.17 -20.01 -10.05
CA ILE A 103 4.71 -21.41 -10.20
C ILE A 103 3.24 -21.42 -10.66
N ALA A 104 2.38 -20.53 -10.15
CA ALA A 104 1.00 -20.46 -10.58
C ALA A 104 0.84 -19.85 -11.98
N ALA A 105 1.66 -18.88 -12.34
CA ALA A 105 1.59 -18.19 -13.65
C ALA A 105 1.96 -19.12 -14.82
N VAL A 106 2.97 -20.00 -14.63
CA VAL A 106 3.43 -20.90 -15.69
C VAL A 106 2.29 -21.70 -16.33
N PRO A 107 1.47 -22.50 -15.61
CA PRO A 107 0.39 -23.25 -16.25
C PRO A 107 -0.76 -22.41 -16.76
N LEU A 108 -0.97 -21.19 -16.19
CA LEU A 108 -2.09 -20.34 -16.54
C LEU A 108 -1.82 -19.45 -17.76
N GLU A 109 -0.55 -19.10 -18.00
CA GLU A 109 -0.18 -18.05 -18.97
C GLU A 109 0.73 -18.53 -20.10
N THR A 110 1.24 -19.78 -20.08
CA THR A 110 2.18 -20.28 -21.11
C THR A 110 1.65 -20.14 -22.53
N GLY A 111 0.34 -20.23 -22.75
CA GLY A 111 -0.28 -20.03 -24.06
C GLY A 111 -0.46 -18.56 -24.49
N ARG A 112 -0.16 -17.61 -23.62
CA ARG A 112 -0.34 -16.15 -23.84
C ARG A 112 0.96 -15.36 -23.85
N LEU A 113 2.11 -16.03 -23.78
CA LEU A 113 3.41 -15.39 -23.78
C LEU A 113 3.68 -14.75 -25.15
N VAL A 114 3.68 -13.43 -25.17
CA VAL A 114 4.04 -12.61 -26.33
C VAL A 114 5.29 -11.81 -25.97
N MET A 115 6.26 -11.79 -26.87
CA MET A 115 7.46 -10.94 -26.69
C MET A 115 7.03 -9.48 -26.64
N PRO A 116 7.34 -8.76 -25.54
CA PRO A 116 6.96 -7.35 -25.43
C PRO A 116 7.76 -6.50 -26.43
N SER A 117 7.14 -5.47 -26.98
CA SER A 117 7.84 -4.44 -27.73
C SER A 117 8.74 -3.61 -26.81
N PHE A 118 9.59 -2.73 -27.38
CA PHE A 118 10.61 -1.99 -26.63
C PHE A 118 10.04 -1.22 -25.41
N TRP A 119 8.95 -0.46 -25.59
CA TRP A 119 8.39 0.36 -24.51
C TRP A 119 7.81 -0.43 -23.34
N PRO A 120 6.97 -1.47 -23.55
CA PRO A 120 6.57 -2.38 -22.48
C PRO A 120 7.75 -3.07 -21.81
N ALA A 121 8.77 -3.51 -22.57
CA ALA A 121 9.98 -4.12 -22.00
C ALA A 121 10.74 -3.15 -21.11
N ALA A 122 10.95 -1.90 -21.55
CA ALA A 122 11.57 -0.85 -20.75
C ALA A 122 10.76 -0.55 -19.47
N GLY A 123 9.43 -0.50 -19.58
CA GLY A 123 8.54 -0.36 -18.43
C GLY A 123 8.66 -1.51 -17.44
N MET A 124 8.79 -2.75 -17.90
CA MET A 124 9.00 -3.94 -17.06
C MET A 124 10.34 -3.84 -16.32
N VAL A 125 11.41 -3.46 -17.00
CA VAL A 125 12.75 -3.27 -16.39
C VAL A 125 12.69 -2.16 -15.33
N TYR A 126 12.11 -1.00 -15.66
CA TYR A 126 11.91 0.10 -14.71
C TYR A 126 11.13 -0.35 -13.47
N ASN A 127 10.01 -1.03 -13.66
CA ASN A 127 9.18 -1.51 -12.56
C ASN A 127 9.93 -2.51 -11.69
N THR A 128 10.69 -3.43 -12.29
CA THR A 128 11.47 -4.42 -11.54
C THR A 128 12.59 -3.77 -10.75
N VAL A 129 13.42 -2.93 -11.39
CA VAL A 129 14.62 -2.37 -10.74
C VAL A 129 14.25 -1.26 -9.76
N ILE A 130 13.40 -0.32 -10.18
CA ILE A 130 13.09 0.85 -9.35
C ILE A 130 11.97 0.53 -8.34
N ALA A 131 10.80 0.08 -8.79
CA ALA A 131 9.66 -0.11 -7.89
C ALA A 131 9.83 -1.34 -6.98
N PHE A 132 10.23 -2.48 -7.52
CA PHE A 132 10.36 -3.69 -6.71
C PHE A 132 11.69 -3.77 -5.97
N MET A 133 12.83 -3.56 -6.60
CA MET A 133 14.11 -3.71 -5.89
C MET A 133 14.39 -2.51 -4.99
N PHE A 134 14.47 -1.30 -5.55
CA PHE A 134 14.89 -0.13 -4.79
C PHE A 134 13.80 0.38 -3.83
N CYS A 135 12.58 0.65 -4.32
CA CYS A 135 11.53 1.21 -3.47
C CYS A 135 11.07 0.23 -2.39
N TYR A 136 11.03 -1.08 -2.69
CA TYR A 136 10.64 -2.08 -1.70
C TYR A 136 11.73 -2.26 -0.62
N TRP A 137 13.01 -2.20 -0.99
CA TRP A 137 14.11 -2.16 -0.04
C TRP A 137 14.02 -0.91 0.86
N ALA A 138 13.80 0.28 0.28
CA ALA A 138 13.66 1.52 1.02
C ALA A 138 12.46 1.47 1.98
N TRP A 139 11.33 0.92 1.51
CA TRP A 139 10.14 0.69 2.33
C TRP A 139 10.45 -0.20 3.54
N ASN A 140 11.07 -1.35 3.32
CA ASN A 140 11.44 -2.27 4.40
C ASN A 140 12.37 -1.60 5.42
N ARG A 141 13.29 -0.78 4.96
CA ARG A 141 14.17 0.00 5.82
C ARG A 141 13.38 0.98 6.70
N ILE A 142 12.43 1.69 6.12
CA ILE A 142 11.54 2.62 6.85
C ILE A 142 10.72 1.86 7.90
N VAL A 143 10.11 0.74 7.52
CA VAL A 143 9.28 -0.08 8.43
C VAL A 143 10.08 -0.52 9.66
N LEU A 144 11.36 -0.84 9.50
CA LEU A 144 12.22 -1.23 10.63
C LEU A 144 12.60 -0.05 11.55
N MET A 145 12.63 1.18 11.00
CA MET A 145 13.08 2.37 11.74
C MET A 145 11.97 3.09 12.49
N VAL A 146 10.72 2.95 12.08
CA VAL A 146 9.59 3.69 12.66
C VAL A 146 8.50 2.76 13.20
N PRO A 147 7.62 3.23 14.12
CA PRO A 147 6.45 2.46 14.56
C PRO A 147 5.55 2.07 13.37
N VAL A 148 4.88 0.90 13.47
CA VAL A 148 4.00 0.39 12.39
C VAL A 148 2.93 1.40 12.01
N ALA A 149 2.34 2.09 13.00
CA ALA A 149 1.33 3.12 12.74
C ALA A 149 1.87 4.30 11.90
N VAL A 150 3.15 4.67 12.06
CA VAL A 150 3.75 5.75 11.26
C VAL A 150 3.97 5.30 9.83
N SER A 151 4.58 4.13 9.61
CA SER A 151 4.83 3.62 8.26
C SER A 151 3.52 3.36 7.51
N SER A 152 2.53 2.74 8.15
CA SER A 152 1.25 2.43 7.50
C SER A 152 0.42 3.68 7.18
N LEU A 153 0.40 4.70 8.05
CA LEU A 153 -0.30 5.95 7.75
C LEU A 153 0.44 6.78 6.68
N SER A 154 1.77 6.71 6.64
CA SER A 154 2.54 7.38 5.58
C SER A 154 2.22 6.83 4.19
N SER A 155 1.83 5.55 4.06
CA SER A 155 1.42 4.98 2.78
C SER A 155 0.14 5.60 2.22
N LEU A 156 -0.68 6.26 3.05
CA LEU A 156 -1.86 7.02 2.61
C LEU A 156 -1.49 8.24 1.75
N ALA A 157 -0.24 8.69 1.77
CA ALA A 157 0.23 9.74 0.86
C ALA A 157 0.27 9.27 -0.61
N THR A 158 0.32 7.96 -0.86
CA THR A 158 0.40 7.39 -2.22
C THR A 158 -0.75 7.81 -3.13
N PRO A 159 -2.05 7.69 -2.74
CA PRO A 159 -3.14 8.16 -3.57
C PRO A 159 -3.10 9.67 -3.82
N LEU A 160 -2.61 10.45 -2.85
CA LEU A 160 -2.45 11.89 -3.01
C LEU A 160 -1.40 12.22 -4.07
N ILE A 161 -0.25 11.53 -4.06
CA ILE A 161 0.78 11.66 -5.09
C ILE A 161 0.20 11.27 -6.46
N GLY A 162 -0.63 10.23 -6.51
CA GLY A 162 -1.32 9.82 -7.74
C GLY A 162 -2.21 10.92 -8.31
N VAL A 163 -3.03 11.57 -7.47
CA VAL A 163 -3.90 12.70 -7.88
C VAL A 163 -3.07 13.89 -8.37
N VAL A 164 -2.03 14.29 -7.63
CA VAL A 164 -1.15 15.40 -8.03
C VAL A 164 -0.43 15.08 -9.36
N SER A 165 0.04 13.84 -9.53
CA SER A 165 0.68 13.41 -10.77
C SER A 165 -0.30 13.43 -11.95
N GLY A 166 -1.54 13.00 -11.76
CA GLY A 166 -2.61 13.08 -12.77
C GLY A 166 -2.87 14.51 -13.20
N MET A 167 -2.95 15.44 -12.24
CA MET A 167 -3.09 16.87 -12.53
C MET A 167 -1.91 17.42 -13.35
N VAL A 168 -0.68 17.15 -12.91
CA VAL A 168 0.52 17.76 -13.52
C VAL A 168 0.84 17.14 -14.88
N ILE A 169 0.69 15.80 -15.02
CA ILE A 169 1.12 15.06 -16.21
C ILE A 169 -0.01 14.96 -17.24
N LEU A 170 -1.23 14.73 -16.79
CA LEU A 170 -2.39 14.49 -17.66
C LEU A 170 -3.30 15.72 -17.80
N GLY A 171 -3.05 16.82 -17.05
CA GLY A 171 -3.88 18.01 -17.08
C GLY A 171 -5.27 17.80 -16.49
N GLU A 172 -5.48 16.80 -15.64
CA GLU A 172 -6.78 16.53 -15.02
C GLU A 172 -7.18 17.66 -14.07
N PRO A 173 -8.42 18.18 -14.14
CA PRO A 173 -8.86 19.21 -13.23
C PRO A 173 -9.02 18.66 -11.82
N LEU A 174 -8.53 19.42 -10.82
CA LEU A 174 -8.78 19.11 -9.41
C LEU A 174 -10.19 19.51 -9.04
N GLY A 175 -11.00 18.54 -8.65
CA GLY A 175 -12.31 18.79 -8.06
C GLY A 175 -12.23 19.06 -6.55
N TRP A 176 -13.33 19.53 -5.99
CA TRP A 176 -13.44 19.75 -4.54
C TRP A 176 -13.23 18.48 -3.72
N GLN A 177 -13.62 17.34 -4.27
CA GLN A 177 -13.48 16.02 -3.61
C GLN A 177 -12.02 15.66 -3.42
N GLU A 178 -11.18 15.86 -4.45
CA GLU A 178 -9.74 15.59 -4.41
C GLU A 178 -9.03 16.52 -3.41
N ILE A 179 -9.39 17.80 -3.38
CA ILE A 179 -8.82 18.77 -2.43
C ILE A 179 -9.19 18.41 -1.00
N PHE A 180 -10.46 18.09 -0.75
CA PHE A 180 -10.93 17.69 0.58
C PHE A 180 -10.29 16.40 1.06
N ALA A 181 -10.21 15.39 0.19
CA ALA A 181 -9.54 14.13 0.48
C ALA A 181 -8.04 14.32 0.76
N ALA A 182 -7.37 15.17 -0.02
CA ALA A 182 -5.98 15.53 0.21
C ALA A 182 -5.76 16.16 1.59
N ALA A 183 -6.62 17.10 1.99
CA ALA A 183 -6.56 17.74 3.30
C ALA A 183 -6.73 16.72 4.44
N LEU A 184 -7.67 15.77 4.32
CA LEU A 184 -7.89 14.71 5.30
C LEU A 184 -6.67 13.75 5.40
N ILE A 185 -6.11 13.35 4.26
CA ILE A 185 -4.95 12.46 4.22
C ILE A 185 -3.70 13.15 4.78
N LEU A 186 -3.44 14.39 4.42
CA LEU A 186 -2.33 15.16 4.99
C LEU A 186 -2.52 15.35 6.49
N GLY A 187 -3.74 15.64 6.94
CA GLY A 187 -4.10 15.69 8.36
C GLY A 187 -3.80 14.37 9.08
N ALA A 188 -4.15 13.23 8.48
CA ALA A 188 -3.86 11.91 9.02
C ALA A 188 -2.34 11.69 9.21
N VAL A 189 -1.54 12.00 8.21
CA VAL A 189 -0.07 11.86 8.28
C VAL A 189 0.50 12.82 9.32
N ALA A 190 0.03 14.06 9.37
CA ALA A 190 0.50 15.06 10.33
C ALA A 190 0.22 14.65 11.79
N THR A 191 -0.94 14.04 12.09
CA THR A 191 -1.26 13.59 13.45
C THR A 191 -0.25 12.60 14.01
N VAL A 192 0.42 11.82 13.15
CA VAL A 192 1.35 10.75 13.57
C VAL A 192 2.80 11.18 13.45
N SER A 193 3.11 12.13 12.55
CA SER A 193 4.48 12.60 12.30
C SER A 193 4.97 13.61 13.33
N VAL A 194 4.07 14.40 13.94
CA VAL A 194 4.46 15.39 14.97
C VAL A 194 4.81 14.67 16.27
N ARG A 195 6.12 14.51 16.52
CA ARG A 195 6.67 14.13 17.83
C ARG A 195 6.47 15.29 18.82
N ARG A 196 5.83 15.02 19.95
CA ARG A 196 6.09 15.72 21.21
C ARG A 196 6.92 14.85 22.09
#